data_62d1cb8c772d6a79de6d18a5f9a205f0
#
_entry.id   62d1cb8c772d6a79de6d18a5f9a205f0
#
_cell.length_a   1.000
_cell.length_b   1.000
_cell.length_c   1.000
_cell.angle_alpha   90.00
_cell.angle_beta   90.00
_cell.angle_gamma   90.00
#
_symmetry.space_group_name_H-M   'P 1'
#
loop_
_entity.id
_entity.type
_entity.pdbx_description
1 polymer ?
#
loop_
_entity_poly.entity_id
_entity_poly.type
_entity_poly.pdbx_seq_one_letter_code
_entity_poly.pdbx_strand_id
1 'polypeptide(L)'
;MKGIENEKFTIMKCDTKLVDIEMNYAFGKLINYTVYKECPDFIRKCICDFDDKTVVYGALVIWLKSRTIPDERVNRDDLIKRVYGLNPNFTSWLTLLTVDHGVSVLDDFWIKFSGEDIKYADIRVKFW
;
A
#
# COMPACT_ATOMS: atom_id res chain seq x y z
N MET A 1 9.35 -21.18 8.32
CA MET A 1 9.78 -20.45 7.13
C MET A 1 8.95 -19.19 6.94
N LYS A 2 9.61 -18.07 6.77
CA LYS A 2 8.93 -16.78 6.70
C LYS A 2 8.56 -16.33 5.30
N GLY A 3 9.16 -16.91 4.28
CA GLY A 3 9.01 -16.43 2.90
C GLY A 3 7.63 -16.56 2.29
N ILE A 4 6.71 -17.27 2.94
CA ILE A 4 5.37 -17.51 2.43
C ILE A 4 4.28 -16.89 3.30
N GLU A 5 4.65 -16.04 4.26
CA GLU A 5 3.67 -15.36 5.09
C GLU A 5 2.86 -14.36 4.25
N ASN A 6 1.58 -14.27 4.55
CA ASN A 6 0.71 -13.29 3.91
C ASN A 6 0.95 -11.90 4.48
N GLU A 7 0.84 -10.89 3.64
CA GLU A 7 0.89 -9.51 4.07
C GLU A 7 -0.50 -8.99 4.38
N LYS A 8 -0.65 -8.35 5.53
CA LYS A 8 -1.93 -7.79 5.98
C LYS A 8 -1.80 -6.29 6.15
N PHE A 9 -2.75 -5.56 5.57
CA PHE A 9 -2.80 -4.11 5.71
C PHE A 9 -4.23 -3.60 5.57
N THR A 10 -4.43 -2.34 5.93
CA THR A 10 -5.72 -1.67 5.81
C THR A 10 -5.56 -0.42 4.94
N ILE A 11 -6.43 -0.25 3.96
CA ILE A 11 -6.53 1.00 3.22
C ILE A 11 -7.33 1.96 4.08
N MET A 12 -6.76 3.13 4.36
CA MET A 12 -7.33 4.14 5.24
C MET A 12 -7.65 5.41 4.48
N LYS A 13 -8.63 6.16 4.98
CA LYS A 13 -8.84 7.57 4.61
C LYS A 13 -8.84 8.37 5.91
N CYS A 14 -7.84 9.24 6.09
CA CYS A 14 -7.59 9.85 7.39
C CYS A 14 -7.51 8.75 8.46
N ASP A 15 -8.31 8.82 9.52
CA ASP A 15 -8.31 7.78 10.56
C ASP A 15 -9.43 6.76 10.39
N THR A 16 -10.08 6.73 9.23
CA THR A 16 -11.19 5.83 8.94
C THR A 16 -10.72 4.62 8.13
N LYS A 17 -11.06 3.43 8.60
CA LYS A 17 -10.79 2.18 7.88
C LYS A 17 -11.73 2.05 6.69
N LEU A 18 -11.18 1.74 5.53
CA LEU A 18 -11.96 1.51 4.32
C LEU A 18 -12.04 0.03 3.97
N VAL A 19 -10.91 -0.67 3.95
CA VAL A 19 -10.88 -2.09 3.66
C VAL A 19 -9.64 -2.74 4.26
N ASP A 20 -9.84 -3.89 4.93
CA ASP A 20 -8.74 -4.76 5.38
C ASP A 20 -8.40 -5.73 4.26
N ILE A 21 -7.12 -5.92 4.00
CA ILE A 21 -6.65 -6.78 2.92
C ILE A 21 -5.57 -7.71 3.42
N GLU A 22 -5.65 -8.97 2.98
CA GLU A 22 -4.61 -9.96 3.17
C GLU A 22 -4.20 -10.49 1.81
N MET A 23 -2.92 -10.34 1.45
CA MET A 23 -2.38 -10.74 0.16
C MET A 23 -1.20 -11.68 0.32
N ASN A 24 -1.05 -12.62 -0.61
CA ASN A 24 0.12 -13.48 -0.68
C ASN A 24 0.93 -13.10 -1.91
N TYR A 25 2.10 -12.49 -1.71
CA TYR A 25 2.95 -12.02 -2.81
C TYR A 25 3.62 -13.15 -3.57
N ALA A 26 3.92 -14.27 -2.88
CA ALA A 26 4.55 -15.41 -3.54
C ALA A 26 3.65 -16.05 -4.59
N PHE A 27 2.34 -16.10 -4.32
CA PHE A 27 1.36 -16.69 -5.24
C PHE A 27 0.59 -15.66 -6.06
N GLY A 28 0.79 -14.37 -5.78
CA GLY A 28 0.10 -13.30 -6.49
C GLY A 28 -1.40 -13.33 -6.33
N LYS A 29 -1.90 -13.54 -5.11
CA LYS A 29 -3.34 -13.69 -4.86
C LYS A 29 -3.81 -12.85 -3.70
N LEU A 30 -5.04 -12.34 -3.83
CA LEU A 30 -5.81 -11.81 -2.70
C LEU A 30 -6.33 -13.01 -1.90
N ILE A 31 -5.98 -13.07 -0.62
CA ILE A 31 -6.37 -14.19 0.25
C ILE A 31 -7.69 -13.89 0.94
N ASN A 32 -7.80 -12.69 1.52
CA ASN A 32 -8.99 -12.31 2.27
C ASN A 32 -9.14 -10.79 2.27
N TYR A 33 -10.36 -10.31 2.51
CA TYR A 33 -10.61 -8.89 2.64
C TYR A 33 -11.88 -8.65 3.44
N THR A 34 -11.95 -7.45 4.06
CA THR A 34 -13.16 -6.98 4.74
C THR A 34 -13.40 -5.54 4.29
N VAL A 35 -14.53 -5.30 3.62
CA VAL A 35 -14.89 -3.96 3.14
C VAL A 35 -15.78 -3.29 4.18
N TYR A 36 -15.35 -2.13 4.67
CA TYR A 36 -16.10 -1.36 5.65
C TYR A 36 -17.12 -0.44 4.98
N LYS A 37 -18.07 0.01 5.77
CA LYS A 37 -19.18 0.85 5.31
C LYS A 37 -18.71 2.12 4.59
N GLU A 38 -17.63 2.72 5.07
CA GLU A 38 -17.09 3.98 4.57
C GLU A 38 -16.27 3.83 3.29
N CYS A 39 -16.09 2.59 2.80
CA CYS A 39 -15.29 2.36 1.60
C CYS A 39 -15.98 2.96 0.36
N PRO A 40 -15.29 3.81 -0.40
CA PRO A 40 -15.84 4.38 -1.63
C PRO A 40 -16.14 3.31 -2.68
N ASP A 41 -17.11 3.58 -3.54
CA ASP A 41 -17.52 2.63 -4.58
C ASP A 41 -16.39 2.25 -5.52
N PHE A 42 -15.52 3.19 -5.88
CA PHE A 42 -14.43 2.88 -6.81
C PHE A 42 -13.45 1.85 -6.25
N ILE A 43 -13.18 1.87 -4.94
CA ILE A 43 -12.33 0.87 -4.28
C ILE A 43 -13.10 -0.44 -4.14
N ARG A 44 -14.35 -0.36 -3.70
CA ARG A 44 -15.21 -1.53 -3.50
C ARG A 44 -15.36 -2.34 -4.79
N LYS A 45 -15.57 -1.67 -5.92
CA LYS A 45 -15.70 -2.32 -7.21
C LYS A 45 -14.41 -3.01 -7.65
N CYS A 46 -13.26 -2.43 -7.36
CA CYS A 46 -11.97 -3.04 -7.70
C CYS A 46 -11.75 -4.38 -6.99
N ILE A 47 -12.36 -4.56 -5.81
CA ILE A 47 -12.18 -5.76 -5.01
C ILE A 47 -13.32 -6.75 -5.21
N CYS A 48 -14.56 -6.27 -5.21
CA CYS A 48 -15.74 -7.12 -5.13
C CYS A 48 -16.30 -7.56 -6.49
N ASP A 49 -16.06 -6.80 -7.56
CA ASP A 49 -16.64 -7.07 -8.87
C ASP A 49 -15.93 -8.17 -9.66
N PHE A 50 -14.79 -8.63 -9.17
CA PHE A 50 -14.01 -9.67 -9.84
C PHE A 50 -13.93 -10.93 -8.97
N ASP A 51 -14.23 -12.07 -9.56
CA ASP A 51 -14.11 -13.37 -8.87
C ASP A 51 -12.67 -13.88 -8.86
N ASP A 52 -11.88 -13.47 -9.86
CA ASP A 52 -10.49 -13.93 -9.99
C ASP A 52 -9.57 -13.20 -9.02
N LYS A 53 -9.10 -13.91 -8.02
CA LYS A 53 -8.22 -13.37 -6.96
C LYS A 53 -6.88 -12.87 -7.50
N THR A 54 -6.43 -13.39 -8.63
CA THR A 54 -5.20 -12.95 -9.28
C THR A 54 -5.39 -11.61 -9.96
N VAL A 55 -6.55 -11.39 -10.59
CA VAL A 55 -6.90 -10.11 -11.22
C VAL A 55 -6.99 -9.00 -10.16
N VAL A 56 -7.67 -9.28 -9.06
CA VAL A 56 -7.79 -8.31 -7.96
C VAL A 56 -6.43 -7.99 -7.37
N TYR A 57 -5.58 -8.99 -7.18
CA TYR A 57 -4.21 -8.78 -6.71
C TYR A 57 -3.44 -7.83 -7.64
N GLY A 58 -3.51 -8.06 -8.94
CA GLY A 58 -2.83 -7.22 -9.93
C GLY A 58 -3.28 -5.77 -9.86
N ALA A 59 -4.59 -5.55 -9.77
CA ALA A 59 -5.15 -4.20 -9.67
C ALA A 59 -4.70 -3.50 -8.39
N LEU A 60 -4.70 -4.21 -7.26
CA LEU A 60 -4.24 -3.67 -5.99
C LEU A 60 -2.76 -3.31 -6.02
N VAL A 61 -1.93 -4.16 -6.60
CA VAL A 61 -0.48 -3.91 -6.70
C VAL A 61 -0.21 -2.66 -7.55
N ILE A 62 -0.91 -2.50 -8.66
CA ILE A 62 -0.78 -1.31 -9.51
C ILE A 62 -1.12 -0.06 -8.71
N TRP A 63 -2.22 -0.08 -7.97
CA TRP A 63 -2.64 1.05 -7.16
C TRP A 63 -1.62 1.34 -6.05
N LEU A 64 -1.16 0.32 -5.35
CA LEU A 64 -0.18 0.47 -4.27
C LEU A 64 1.14 1.06 -4.78
N LYS A 65 1.62 0.57 -5.93
CA LYS A 65 2.84 1.11 -6.55
C LYS A 65 2.71 2.58 -6.92
N SER A 66 1.51 3.01 -7.30
CA SER A 66 1.27 4.41 -7.65
C SER A 66 1.35 5.34 -6.45
N ARG A 67 1.34 4.80 -5.25
CA ARG A 67 1.33 5.57 -4.01
C ARG A 67 2.70 5.71 -3.36
N THR A 68 3.74 5.21 -4.01
CA THR A 68 5.10 5.40 -3.55
C THR A 68 5.93 6.00 -4.69
N ILE A 69 7.22 6.19 -4.46
CA ILE A 69 8.08 6.85 -5.44
C ILE A 69 8.13 6.05 -6.74
N PRO A 70 7.78 6.64 -7.90
CA PRO A 70 7.79 5.91 -9.17
C PRO A 70 9.20 5.61 -9.66
N ASP A 71 9.32 4.54 -10.46
CA ASP A 71 10.61 4.10 -11.00
C ASP A 71 11.24 5.16 -11.92
N GLU A 72 10.41 5.95 -12.61
CA GLU A 72 10.86 6.98 -13.55
C GLU A 72 11.21 8.30 -12.88
N ARG A 73 11.04 8.39 -11.58
CA ARG A 73 11.28 9.65 -10.86
C ARG A 73 12.74 10.09 -10.99
N VAL A 74 12.95 11.32 -11.43
CA VAL A 74 14.28 11.94 -11.46
C VAL A 74 14.85 11.98 -10.04
N ASN A 75 16.10 11.61 -9.89
CA ASN A 75 16.76 11.54 -8.57
C ASN A 75 16.16 10.51 -7.63
N ARG A 76 15.53 9.47 -8.17
CA ARG A 76 14.89 8.42 -7.36
C ARG A 76 15.85 7.82 -6.33
N ASP A 77 17.05 7.43 -6.78
CA ASP A 77 18.04 6.79 -5.88
C ASP A 77 18.47 7.72 -4.77
N ASP A 78 18.65 9.00 -5.08
CA ASP A 78 19.01 10.01 -4.10
C ASP A 78 17.90 10.22 -3.06
N LEU A 79 16.66 10.26 -3.50
CA LEU A 79 15.50 10.38 -2.61
C LEU A 79 15.40 9.17 -1.70
N ILE A 80 15.62 7.96 -2.22
CA ILE A 80 15.56 6.74 -1.42
C ILE A 80 16.63 6.78 -0.33
N LYS A 81 17.83 7.22 -0.64
CA LYS A 81 18.91 7.33 0.34
C LYS A 81 18.63 8.39 1.40
N ARG A 82 18.31 9.62 0.96
CA ARG A 82 18.22 10.77 1.85
C ARG A 82 16.92 10.85 2.63
N VAL A 83 15.81 10.59 1.96
CA VAL A 83 14.50 10.77 2.56
C VAL A 83 14.01 9.49 3.21
N TYR A 84 14.17 8.35 2.53
CA TYR A 84 13.71 7.06 3.05
C TYR A 84 14.73 6.36 3.94
N GLY A 85 16.01 6.73 3.84
CA GLY A 85 17.06 6.10 4.61
C GLY A 85 17.36 4.66 4.19
N LEU A 86 17.12 4.34 2.91
CA LEU A 86 17.24 2.99 2.37
C LEU A 86 18.30 2.92 1.27
N ASN A 87 18.77 1.70 0.99
CA ASN A 87 19.68 1.47 -0.12
C ASN A 87 18.86 1.20 -1.40
N PRO A 88 18.93 2.08 -2.43
CA PRO A 88 18.11 1.94 -3.63
C PRO A 88 18.36 0.64 -4.41
N ASN A 89 19.54 0.04 -4.27
CA ASN A 89 19.86 -1.21 -4.97
C ASN A 89 19.15 -2.42 -4.40
N PHE A 90 18.67 -2.33 -3.16
CA PHE A 90 18.02 -3.44 -2.45
C PHE A 90 16.63 -3.09 -1.96
N THR A 91 16.01 -2.08 -2.58
CA THR A 91 14.71 -1.58 -2.13
C THR A 91 13.64 -1.88 -3.17
N SER A 92 12.60 -2.60 -2.76
CA SER A 92 11.41 -2.86 -3.57
C SER A 92 10.34 -1.79 -3.29
N TRP A 93 9.32 -1.74 -4.16
CA TRP A 93 8.18 -0.85 -3.97
C TRP A 93 7.49 -1.12 -2.63
N LEU A 94 7.42 -2.37 -2.20
CA LEU A 94 6.79 -2.72 -0.92
C LEU A 94 7.57 -2.14 0.25
N THR A 95 8.90 -2.20 0.20
CA THR A 95 9.74 -1.61 1.24
C THR A 95 9.55 -0.09 1.32
N LEU A 96 9.47 0.58 0.17
CA LEU A 96 9.18 2.02 0.13
C LEU A 96 7.82 2.32 0.75
N LEU A 97 6.83 1.50 0.45
CA LEU A 97 5.48 1.66 0.96
C LEU A 97 5.42 1.52 2.48
N THR A 98 6.23 0.63 3.07
CA THR A 98 6.29 0.49 4.53
C THR A 98 6.85 1.72 5.21
N VAL A 99 7.63 2.55 4.50
CA VAL A 99 8.17 3.79 5.03
C VAL A 99 7.20 4.95 4.84
N ASP A 100 6.70 5.15 3.61
CA ASP A 100 5.85 6.30 3.31
C ASP A 100 4.36 6.06 3.52
N HIS A 101 3.96 4.83 3.76
CA HIS A 101 2.56 4.43 3.99
C HIS A 101 1.61 4.85 2.85
N GLY A 102 2.14 5.08 1.66
CA GLY A 102 1.33 5.47 0.52
C GLY A 102 0.68 6.84 0.63
N VAL A 103 1.20 7.71 1.49
CA VAL A 103 0.68 9.06 1.66
C VAL A 103 0.90 9.88 0.39
N SER A 104 -0.13 10.64 -0.03
CA SER A 104 -0.08 11.47 -1.21
C SER A 104 -0.53 12.90 -0.89
N VAL A 105 0.00 13.87 -1.64
CA VAL A 105 -0.47 15.25 -1.56
C VAL A 105 -1.83 15.44 -2.26
N LEU A 106 -2.25 14.43 -3.04
CA LEU A 106 -3.45 14.53 -3.89
C LEU A 106 -4.71 14.01 -3.21
N ASP A 107 -4.58 13.23 -2.15
CA ASP A 107 -5.74 12.65 -1.46
C ASP A 107 -5.40 12.34 0.00
N ASP A 108 -6.39 11.78 0.73
CA ASP A 108 -6.27 11.45 2.14
C ASP A 108 -6.13 9.94 2.38
N PHE A 109 -5.91 9.15 1.33
CA PHE A 109 -5.74 7.71 1.46
C PHE A 109 -4.32 7.36 1.90
N TRP A 110 -4.19 6.29 2.67
CA TRP A 110 -2.90 5.76 3.07
C TRP A 110 -3.03 4.31 3.51
N ILE A 111 -1.90 3.67 3.76
CA ILE A 111 -1.83 2.25 4.07
C ILE A 111 -1.34 2.07 5.50
N LYS A 112 -2.14 1.38 6.31
CA LYS A 112 -1.77 1.02 7.67
C LYS A 112 -1.47 -0.47 7.70
N PHE A 113 -0.24 -0.82 8.02
CA PHE A 113 0.17 -2.23 8.08
C PHE A 113 -0.27 -2.86 9.40
N SER A 114 -0.46 -4.19 9.37
CA SER A 114 -0.90 -4.94 10.55
C SER A 114 0.06 -4.74 11.71
N GLY A 115 -0.47 -4.50 12.89
CA GLY A 115 0.33 -4.31 14.10
C GLY A 115 0.78 -2.88 14.35
N GLU A 116 0.56 -1.97 13.41
CA GLU A 116 0.91 -0.56 13.61
C GLU A 116 -0.15 0.16 14.44
N ASP A 117 0.32 1.03 15.35
CA ASP A 117 -0.54 1.90 16.16
C ASP A 117 -0.23 3.35 15.81
N ILE A 118 -0.59 3.74 14.58
CA ILE A 118 -0.33 5.08 14.05
C ILE A 118 -1.62 5.70 13.54
N LYS A 119 -1.63 7.02 13.47
CA LYS A 119 -2.75 7.82 12.98
C LYS A 119 -2.32 8.63 11.77
N TYR A 120 -3.30 9.11 11.01
CA TYR A 120 -3.03 9.92 9.82
C TYR A 120 -2.15 11.13 10.14
N ALA A 121 -2.37 11.77 11.28
CA ALA A 121 -1.56 12.93 11.70
C ALA A 121 -0.06 12.59 11.83
N ASP A 122 0.26 11.32 12.11
CA ASP A 122 1.65 10.89 12.31
C ASP A 122 2.40 10.72 10.99
N ILE A 123 1.68 10.48 9.88
CA ILE A 123 2.30 10.07 8.62
C ILE A 123 1.97 10.99 7.44
N ARG A 124 1.19 12.04 7.65
CA ARG A 124 0.77 12.94 6.57
C ARG A 124 1.89 13.81 6.01
N VAL A 125 3.09 13.68 6.53
CA VAL A 125 4.27 14.40 6.05
C VAL A 125 4.64 13.88 4.65
N LYS A 126 4.98 14.79 3.75
CA LYS A 126 5.30 14.43 2.36
C LYS A 126 6.76 14.08 2.24
N PHE A 127 7.04 12.91 1.65
CA PHE A 127 8.39 12.42 1.47
C PHE A 127 9.04 12.90 0.17
N TRP A 128 8.23 13.25 -0.82
CA TRP A 128 8.78 13.59 -2.14
C TRP A 128 7.81 14.37 -3.03
#